data_c1a29d5aeffe2ebcf48b82285f70ac59
#
_entry.id   c1a29d5aeffe2ebcf48b82285f70ac59
#
_cell.length_a   1.000
_cell.length_b   1.000
_cell.length_c   1.000
_cell.angle_alpha   90.00
_cell.angle_beta   90.00
_cell.angle_gamma   90.00
#
_symmetry.space_group_name_H-M   'P 1'
#
loop_
_entity.id
_entity.type
_entity.pdbx_description
1 polymer ?
#
loop_
_entity_poly.entity_id
_entity_poly.type
_entity_poly.pdbx_seq_one_letter_code
_entity_poly.pdbx_strand_id
1 'polypeptide(L)'
;MAKELKGTKTEQNLLEAFAGESMARNKYTYFASKARKDGYVQIAELFEATAANEKEHAKMWFKLLEGGEIKDTAANLLHAAEGENAEWTDMYGSGRRGFPGDCA
;
A
#
# COMPACT_ATOMS: atom_id res chain seq x y z
N MET A 1 -10.30 -11.69 -17.13
CA MET A 1 -9.21 -10.72 -17.14
C MET A 1 -8.22 -10.96 -16.03
N ALA A 2 -8.66 -10.89 -14.77
CA ALA A 2 -7.71 -11.05 -13.68
C ALA A 2 -6.95 -12.34 -13.74
N LYS A 3 -7.63 -13.43 -14.08
CA LYS A 3 -6.96 -14.71 -14.14
C LYS A 3 -5.99 -14.80 -15.30
N GLU A 4 -6.19 -13.98 -16.32
CA GLU A 4 -5.26 -13.95 -17.45
C GLU A 4 -3.95 -13.27 -17.08
N LEU A 5 -3.97 -12.43 -16.06
CA LEU A 5 -2.76 -11.77 -15.59
C LEU A 5 -1.96 -12.66 -14.66
N LYS A 6 -2.61 -13.62 -14.03
CA LYS A 6 -1.98 -14.40 -12.98
C LYS A 6 -0.72 -15.11 -13.49
N GLY A 7 0.38 -14.88 -12.80
CA GLY A 7 1.65 -15.49 -13.17
C GLY A 7 2.35 -14.84 -14.33
N THR A 8 1.81 -13.78 -14.89
CA THR A 8 2.41 -13.15 -16.04
C THR A 8 3.39 -12.06 -15.64
N LYS A 9 4.23 -11.67 -16.59
CA LYS A 9 5.12 -10.54 -16.43
C LYS A 9 4.34 -9.27 -16.16
N THR A 10 3.19 -9.13 -16.80
CA THR A 10 2.34 -7.96 -16.61
C THR A 10 1.87 -7.86 -15.17
N GLU A 11 1.45 -8.97 -14.59
CA GLU A 11 1.06 -8.97 -13.19
C GLU A 11 2.20 -8.53 -12.29
N GLN A 12 3.38 -9.07 -12.54
CA GLN A 12 4.55 -8.70 -11.74
C GLN A 12 4.84 -7.21 -11.88
N ASN A 13 4.77 -6.67 -13.09
CA ASN A 13 5.02 -5.25 -13.30
C ASN A 13 3.98 -4.39 -12.59
N LEU A 14 2.72 -4.82 -12.58
CA LEU A 14 1.67 -4.09 -11.86
C LEU A 14 1.90 -4.10 -10.37
N LEU A 15 2.34 -5.23 -9.83
CA LEU A 15 2.65 -5.32 -8.40
C LEU A 15 3.81 -4.38 -8.03
N GLU A 16 4.84 -4.34 -8.88
CA GLU A 16 5.96 -3.46 -8.63
C GLU A 16 5.55 -1.99 -8.72
N ALA A 17 4.72 -1.67 -9.71
CA ALA A 17 4.24 -0.30 -9.86
C ALA A 17 3.39 0.12 -8.65
N PHE A 18 2.50 -0.76 -8.21
CA PHE A 18 1.68 -0.48 -7.05
C PHE A 18 2.53 -0.27 -5.81
N ALA A 19 3.51 -1.13 -5.60
CA ALA A 19 4.40 -1.01 -4.45
C ALA A 19 5.20 0.29 -4.49
N GLY A 20 5.75 0.63 -5.66
CA GLY A 20 6.53 1.84 -5.81
C GLY A 20 5.73 3.11 -5.58
N GLU A 21 4.53 3.17 -6.16
CA GLU A 21 3.68 4.33 -5.98
C GLU A 21 3.20 4.45 -4.54
N SER A 22 2.93 3.31 -3.90
CA SER A 22 2.49 3.33 -2.50
C SER A 22 3.60 3.82 -1.58
N MET A 23 4.83 3.38 -1.83
CA MET A 23 5.98 3.83 -1.06
C MET A 23 6.20 5.34 -1.26
N ALA A 24 6.09 5.80 -2.49
CA ALA A 24 6.27 7.21 -2.78
C ALA A 24 5.20 8.05 -2.07
N ARG A 25 3.95 7.58 -2.10
CA ARG A 25 2.88 8.28 -1.43
C ARG A 25 3.16 8.45 0.05
N ASN A 26 3.61 7.38 0.70
CA ASN A 26 3.89 7.45 2.13
C ASN A 26 5.04 8.41 2.42
N LYS A 27 6.11 8.35 1.61
CA LYS A 27 7.24 9.25 1.80
C LYS A 27 6.81 10.71 1.70
N TYR A 28 6.03 11.03 0.67
CA TYR A 28 5.60 12.40 0.48
C TYR A 28 4.66 12.86 1.59
N THR A 29 3.84 11.96 2.13
CA THR A 29 3.01 12.28 3.27
C THR A 29 3.87 12.64 4.49
N TYR A 30 4.93 11.88 4.72
CA TYR A 30 5.84 12.16 5.83
C TYR A 30 6.60 13.47 5.60
N PHE A 31 7.03 13.70 4.37
CA PHE A 31 7.72 14.95 4.04
C PHE A 31 6.82 16.15 4.27
N ALA A 32 5.54 16.02 3.89
CA ALA A 32 4.59 17.09 4.10
C ALA A 32 4.41 17.41 5.59
N SER A 33 4.30 16.38 6.39
CA SER A 33 4.15 16.56 7.83
C SER A 33 5.34 17.32 8.42
N LYS A 34 6.55 16.95 8.01
CA LYS A 34 7.75 17.61 8.50
C LYS A 34 7.81 19.07 8.05
N ALA A 35 7.45 19.30 6.78
CA ALA A 35 7.47 20.64 6.24
C ALA A 35 6.50 21.56 7.00
N ARG A 36 5.33 21.04 7.36
CA ARG A 36 4.37 21.85 8.14
C ARG A 36 4.92 22.18 9.52
N LYS A 37 5.53 21.21 10.18
CA LYS A 37 6.12 21.44 11.49
C LYS A 37 7.21 22.50 11.42
N ASP A 38 7.94 22.52 10.31
CA ASP A 38 9.04 23.48 10.13
C ASP A 38 8.54 24.83 9.61
N GLY A 39 7.24 24.96 9.33
CA GLY A 39 6.68 26.21 8.88
C GLY A 39 6.67 26.44 7.38
N TYR A 40 7.01 25.44 6.61
CA TYR A 40 7.04 25.57 5.15
C TYR A 40 5.72 25.11 4.56
N VAL A 41 4.70 25.96 4.68
CA VAL A 41 3.35 25.56 4.33
C VAL A 41 3.19 25.26 2.85
N GLN A 42 3.77 26.09 1.97
CA GLN A 42 3.64 25.87 0.54
C GLN A 42 4.33 24.58 0.10
N ILE A 43 5.47 24.30 0.71
CA ILE A 43 6.18 23.05 0.42
C ILE A 43 5.36 21.86 0.91
N ALA A 44 4.76 21.98 2.09
CA ALA A 44 3.90 20.93 2.61
C ALA A 44 2.74 20.64 1.67
N GLU A 45 2.12 21.70 1.15
CA GLU A 45 1.00 21.54 0.23
C GLU A 45 1.44 20.85 -1.06
N LEU A 46 2.63 21.16 -1.54
CA LEU A 46 3.17 20.51 -2.73
C LEU A 46 3.35 19.02 -2.48
N PHE A 47 3.94 18.66 -1.36
CA PHE A 47 4.10 17.24 -1.01
C PHE A 47 2.77 16.55 -0.84
N GLU A 48 1.79 17.23 -0.25
CA GLU A 48 0.46 16.65 -0.07
C GLU A 48 -0.22 16.39 -1.42
N ALA A 49 -0.09 17.33 -2.33
CA ALA A 49 -0.67 17.16 -3.67
C ALA A 49 0.00 16.01 -4.41
N THR A 50 1.33 15.91 -4.28
CA THR A 50 2.06 14.82 -4.90
C THR A 50 1.65 13.49 -4.31
N ALA A 51 1.50 13.43 -2.99
CA ALA A 51 1.06 12.19 -2.34
C ALA A 51 -0.33 11.80 -2.81
N ALA A 52 -1.23 12.76 -3.01
CA ALA A 52 -2.56 12.48 -3.51
C ALA A 52 -2.53 11.90 -4.91
N ASN A 53 -1.65 12.42 -5.76
CA ASN A 53 -1.48 11.88 -7.11
C ASN A 53 -0.96 10.46 -7.08
N GLU A 54 0.03 10.20 -6.22
CA GLU A 54 0.58 8.85 -6.10
C GLU A 54 -0.47 7.88 -5.60
N LYS A 55 -1.34 8.32 -4.69
CA LYS A 55 -2.41 7.48 -4.19
C LYS A 55 -3.36 7.08 -5.32
N GLU A 56 -3.70 8.02 -6.21
CA GLU A 56 -4.59 7.71 -7.32
C GLU A 56 -3.94 6.78 -8.32
N HIS A 57 -2.64 6.95 -8.58
CA HIS A 57 -1.92 6.03 -9.45
C HIS A 57 -1.90 4.62 -8.86
N ALA A 58 -1.60 4.53 -7.56
CA ALA A 58 -1.59 3.23 -6.90
C ALA A 58 -2.96 2.56 -6.96
N LYS A 59 -4.01 3.35 -6.80
CA LYS A 59 -5.37 2.82 -6.88
C LYS A 59 -5.67 2.25 -8.26
N MET A 60 -5.20 2.90 -9.31
CA MET A 60 -5.38 2.38 -10.67
C MET A 60 -4.72 1.02 -10.83
N TRP A 61 -3.46 0.91 -10.39
CA TRP A 61 -2.76 -0.37 -10.47
C TRP A 61 -3.44 -1.44 -9.64
N PHE A 62 -3.90 -1.06 -8.44
CA PHE A 62 -4.59 -1.99 -7.57
C PHE A 62 -5.88 -2.50 -8.22
N LYS A 63 -6.66 -1.61 -8.84
CA LYS A 63 -7.87 -2.04 -9.51
C LYS A 63 -7.59 -3.05 -10.61
N LEU A 64 -6.53 -2.82 -11.38
CA LEU A 64 -6.16 -3.76 -12.43
C LEU A 64 -5.78 -5.12 -11.85
N LEU A 65 -5.05 -5.10 -10.74
CA LEU A 65 -4.68 -6.35 -10.07
C LEU A 65 -5.88 -7.09 -9.51
N GLU A 66 -6.94 -6.34 -9.15
CA GLU A 66 -8.16 -6.94 -8.61
C GLU A 66 -9.16 -7.35 -9.68
N GLY A 67 -8.79 -7.24 -10.95
CA GLY A 67 -9.66 -7.67 -12.02
C GLY A 67 -10.53 -6.56 -12.58
N GLY A 68 -10.20 -5.31 -12.29
CA GLY A 68 -10.88 -4.18 -12.87
C GLY A 68 -11.59 -3.29 -11.86
N GLU A 69 -11.85 -3.78 -10.68
CA GLU A 69 -12.52 -2.97 -9.66
C GLU A 69 -12.17 -3.46 -8.28
N ILE A 70 -12.29 -2.56 -7.32
CA ILE A 70 -12.13 -2.91 -5.92
C ILE A 70 -13.38 -3.65 -5.49
N LYS A 71 -13.19 -4.76 -4.78
CA LYS A 71 -14.29 -5.60 -4.37
C LYS A 71 -15.17 -4.91 -3.33
N ASP A 72 -16.29 -5.53 -3.00
CA ASP A 72 -17.17 -4.95 -2.00
C ASP A 72 -16.58 -5.11 -0.60
N THR A 73 -17.24 -4.48 0.36
CA THR A 73 -16.70 -4.42 1.72
C THR A 73 -16.56 -5.79 2.35
N ALA A 74 -17.52 -6.68 2.13
CA ALA A 74 -17.43 -8.02 2.71
C ALA A 74 -16.21 -8.77 2.19
N ALA A 75 -15.98 -8.72 0.88
CA ALA A 75 -14.83 -9.38 0.28
C ALA A 75 -13.53 -8.75 0.78
N ASN A 76 -13.52 -7.42 0.90
CA ASN A 76 -12.31 -6.71 1.36
C ASN A 76 -12.01 -7.04 2.80
N LEU A 77 -13.04 -7.16 3.64
CA LEU A 77 -12.84 -7.53 5.04
C LEU A 77 -12.23 -8.91 5.16
N LEU A 78 -12.75 -9.85 4.37
CA LEU A 78 -12.21 -11.20 4.39
C LEU A 78 -10.76 -11.22 3.93
N HIS A 79 -10.49 -10.51 2.84
CA HIS A 79 -9.12 -10.45 2.31
C HIS A 79 -8.17 -9.84 3.33
N ALA A 80 -8.59 -8.76 3.99
CA ALA A 80 -7.77 -8.11 5.00
C ALA A 80 -7.49 -9.05 6.17
N ALA A 81 -8.54 -9.77 6.61
CA ALA A 81 -8.39 -10.71 7.72
C ALA A 81 -7.42 -11.83 7.35
N GLU A 82 -7.54 -12.34 6.13
CA GLU A 82 -6.65 -13.41 5.67
C GLU A 82 -5.22 -12.91 5.58
N GLY A 83 -5.04 -11.70 5.09
CA GLY A 83 -3.70 -11.11 5.00
C GLY A 83 -3.07 -10.91 6.37
N GLU A 84 -3.84 -10.36 7.30
CA GLU A 84 -3.35 -10.16 8.66
C GLU A 84 -3.03 -11.48 9.32
N ASN A 85 -3.89 -12.47 9.13
CA ASN A 85 -3.65 -13.77 9.71
C ASN A 85 -2.37 -14.42 9.15
N ALA A 86 -2.17 -14.29 7.86
CA ALA A 86 -0.98 -14.84 7.22
C ALA A 86 0.28 -14.16 7.74
N GLU A 87 0.23 -12.83 7.85
CA GLU A 87 1.36 -12.09 8.38
C GLU A 87 1.65 -12.47 9.82
N TRP A 88 0.61 -12.56 10.61
CA TRP A 88 0.76 -12.92 12.01
C TRP A 88 1.38 -14.31 12.14
N THR A 89 0.86 -15.26 11.38
CA THR A 89 1.37 -16.63 11.42
C THR A 89 2.83 -16.68 10.97
N ASP A 90 3.16 -15.99 9.89
CA ASP A 90 4.50 -16.03 9.35
C ASP A 90 5.50 -15.31 10.25
N MET A 91 5.12 -14.17 10.80
CA MET A 91 6.04 -13.34 11.57
C MET A 91 6.18 -13.80 13.01
N TYR A 92 5.11 -14.31 13.56
CA TYR A 92 5.09 -14.68 14.99
C TYR A 92 5.04 -16.18 15.19
N GLY A 93 4.22 -16.85 14.39
CA GLY A 93 4.04 -18.28 14.54
C GLY A 93 5.25 -19.08 14.15
N SER A 94 6.10 -18.56 13.29
CA SER A 94 7.31 -19.25 12.88
C SER A 94 8.48 -18.94 13.78
N GLY A 95 8.24 -18.25 14.87
CA GLY A 95 9.30 -17.96 15.83
C GLY A 95 10.08 -16.71 15.58
N ARG A 96 9.64 -15.88 14.68
CA ARG A 96 10.32 -14.63 14.45
C ARG A 96 10.23 -13.72 15.64
N ARG A 97 11.28 -12.98 15.83
CA ARG A 97 11.37 -12.11 16.99
C ARG A 97 11.49 -10.68 16.52
N GLY A 98 11.51 -9.81 17.47
CA GLY A 98 11.94 -8.48 17.22
C GLY A 98 10.91 -7.51 16.73
N PHE A 99 9.68 -7.92 16.68
CA PHE A 99 8.63 -7.00 16.29
C PHE A 99 8.09 -6.29 17.50
N PRO A 100 7.61 -5.07 17.31
CA PRO A 100 6.98 -4.36 18.42
C PRO A 100 5.88 -5.16 19.06
N GLY A 101 5.22 -6.00 18.29
CA GLY A 101 4.19 -6.85 18.83
C GLY A 101 4.71 -7.79 19.88
N ASP A 102 5.96 -8.18 19.76
CA ASP A 102 6.57 -9.02 20.77
C ASP A 102 6.67 -8.30 22.08
N CYS A 103 6.80 -7.02 22.02
CA CYS A 103 6.97 -6.21 23.21
C CYS A 103 5.67 -5.85 23.86
N ALA A 104 4.64 -5.88 23.08
CA ALA A 104 3.34 -5.45 23.56
C ALA A 104 2.73 -6.40 24.54
#